data_6d2bb1dc0a63f2dd33f657535d4dbab7
#
_entry.id   6d2bb1dc0a63f2dd33f657535d4dbab7
#
_cell.length_a   1.000
_cell.length_b   1.000
_cell.length_c   1.000
_cell.angle_alpha   90.00
_cell.angle_beta   90.00
_cell.angle_gamma   90.00
#
_symmetry.space_group_name_H-M   'P 1'
#
loop_
_entity.id
_entity.type
_entity.pdbx_description
1 polymer ?
#
loop_
_entity_poly.entity_id
_entity_poly.type
_entity_poly.pdbx_seq_one_letter_code
_entity_poly.pdbx_strand_id
1 'polypeptide(L)'
;MTGGIPLLWAAGGLLLVLVLVLVLRSRRPRYRRQPVMTANEREFYGRLADACPDCQIWPQVPILALVRPDAKTGTRAFWLAFRAVSNTRVDWVIARDMEVLAIVELDDRSHDPRKDARRDQVLRSCGYRVVRFASHRRPTPQQIRDAVLS
;
A
#
# COMPACT_ATOMS: atom_id res chain seq x y z
N MET A 1 -9.60 -14.30 65.66
CA MET A 1 -9.43 -13.05 64.84
C MET A 1 -8.54 -13.36 63.64
N THR A 2 -9.01 -14.11 62.62
CA THR A 2 -8.19 -14.53 61.45
C THR A 2 -8.87 -14.27 60.10
N GLY A 3 -9.87 -13.36 60.06
CA GLY A 3 -10.67 -13.11 58.82
C GLY A 3 -10.14 -12.05 57.87
N GLY A 4 -9.09 -11.28 58.19
CA GLY A 4 -8.65 -10.14 57.37
C GLY A 4 -7.65 -10.46 56.27
N ILE A 5 -6.86 -11.52 56.40
CA ILE A 5 -5.76 -11.85 55.48
C ILE A 5 -6.27 -12.27 54.08
N PRO A 6 -7.28 -13.17 53.96
CA PRO A 6 -7.77 -13.58 52.64
C PRO A 6 -8.44 -12.44 51.86
N LEU A 7 -9.07 -11.49 52.57
CA LEU A 7 -9.71 -10.34 51.92
C LEU A 7 -8.69 -9.36 51.29
N LEU A 8 -7.54 -9.15 51.97
CA LEU A 8 -6.45 -8.33 51.47
C LEU A 8 -5.80 -8.92 50.22
N TRP A 9 -5.61 -10.24 50.18
CA TRP A 9 -5.08 -10.93 48.99
C TRP A 9 -6.05 -10.88 47.82
N ALA A 10 -7.36 -11.03 48.06
CA ALA A 10 -8.40 -10.91 47.04
C ALA A 10 -8.46 -9.48 46.46
N ALA A 11 -8.40 -8.46 47.32
CA ALA A 11 -8.37 -7.06 46.88
C ALA A 11 -7.10 -6.73 46.05
N GLY A 12 -5.93 -7.21 46.50
CA GLY A 12 -4.67 -7.06 45.76
C GLY A 12 -4.70 -7.74 44.38
N GLY A 13 -5.26 -8.95 44.33
CA GLY A 13 -5.44 -9.67 43.06
C GLY A 13 -6.36 -8.93 42.06
N LEU A 14 -7.49 -8.41 42.57
CA LEU A 14 -8.43 -7.62 41.74
C LEU A 14 -7.79 -6.33 41.24
N LEU A 15 -7.04 -5.62 42.09
CA LEU A 15 -6.32 -4.42 41.71
C LEU A 15 -5.28 -4.72 40.62
N LEU A 16 -4.52 -5.80 40.74
CA LEU A 16 -3.53 -6.22 39.75
C LEU A 16 -4.19 -6.52 38.42
N VAL A 17 -5.30 -7.26 38.41
CA VAL A 17 -6.08 -7.55 37.19
C VAL A 17 -6.60 -6.26 36.57
N LEU A 18 -7.13 -5.34 37.35
CA LEU A 18 -7.62 -4.05 36.86
C LEU A 18 -6.50 -3.23 36.21
N VAL A 19 -5.34 -3.13 36.87
CA VAL A 19 -4.16 -2.43 36.32
C VAL A 19 -3.69 -3.10 35.04
N LEU A 20 -3.63 -4.44 34.99
CA LEU A 20 -3.25 -5.19 33.80
C LEU A 20 -4.22 -4.90 32.64
N VAL A 21 -5.53 -4.93 32.88
CA VAL A 21 -6.56 -4.61 31.87
C VAL A 21 -6.42 -3.18 31.39
N LEU A 22 -6.17 -2.21 32.28
CA LEU A 22 -5.96 -0.81 31.89
C LEU A 22 -4.69 -0.64 31.03
N VAL A 23 -3.59 -1.30 31.39
CA VAL A 23 -2.33 -1.28 30.62
C VAL A 23 -2.52 -1.92 29.27
N LEU A 24 -3.21 -3.07 29.18
CA LEU A 24 -3.49 -3.73 27.89
C LEU A 24 -4.42 -2.89 27.00
N ARG A 25 -5.42 -2.21 27.58
CA ARG A 25 -6.28 -1.28 26.85
C ARG A 25 -5.54 -0.04 26.37
N SER A 26 -4.63 0.50 27.17
CA SER A 26 -3.84 1.69 26.78
C SER A 26 -2.85 1.41 25.64
N ARG A 27 -2.44 0.15 25.46
CA ARG A 27 -1.53 -0.29 24.37
C ARG A 27 -2.22 -0.54 23.04
N ARG A 28 -3.55 -0.39 22.94
CA ARG A 28 -4.25 -0.57 21.67
C ARG A 28 -3.82 0.51 20.67
N PRO A 29 -3.33 0.13 19.47
CA PRO A 29 -2.96 1.09 18.45
C PRO A 29 -4.19 1.93 18.06
N ARG A 30 -3.97 3.23 17.88
CA ARG A 30 -5.02 4.17 17.45
C ARG A 30 -4.79 4.49 15.98
N TYR A 31 -5.87 4.53 15.20
CA TYR A 31 -5.84 4.85 13.78
C TYR A 31 -6.58 6.16 13.53
N ARG A 32 -6.14 6.89 12.51
CA ARG A 32 -6.80 8.10 12.03
C ARG A 32 -7.03 7.95 10.53
N ARG A 33 -8.13 8.50 10.05
CA ARG A 33 -8.40 8.60 8.62
C ARG A 33 -7.32 9.45 7.94
N GLN A 34 -6.84 8.99 6.79
CA GLN A 34 -5.93 9.75 5.93
C GLN A 34 -6.48 9.78 4.50
N PRO A 35 -6.14 10.80 3.69
CA PRO A 35 -6.44 10.80 2.26
C PRO A 35 -5.77 9.63 1.55
N VAL A 36 -6.46 9.06 0.56
CA VAL A 36 -5.90 7.98 -0.29
C VAL A 36 -4.79 8.53 -1.20
N MET A 37 -4.97 9.76 -1.67
CA MET A 37 -4.05 10.44 -2.60
C MET A 37 -3.63 11.81 -2.04
N THR A 38 -2.40 12.21 -2.32
CA THR A 38 -1.93 13.58 -2.11
C THR A 38 -2.64 14.56 -3.05
N ALA A 39 -2.47 15.86 -2.85
CA ALA A 39 -3.05 16.87 -3.72
C ALA A 39 -2.52 16.77 -5.16
N ASN A 40 -1.22 16.47 -5.31
CA ASN A 40 -0.56 16.31 -6.60
C ASN A 40 -1.06 15.06 -7.36
N GLU A 41 -1.16 13.93 -6.65
CA GLU A 41 -1.73 12.71 -7.24
C GLU A 41 -3.20 12.89 -7.63
N ARG A 42 -4.00 13.62 -6.84
CA ARG A 42 -5.40 13.87 -7.16
C ARG A 42 -5.57 14.73 -8.41
N GLU A 43 -4.71 15.73 -8.59
CA GLU A 43 -4.69 16.54 -9.81
C GLU A 43 -4.35 15.68 -11.03
N PHE A 44 -3.32 14.83 -10.88
CA PHE A 44 -2.90 13.94 -11.97
C PHE A 44 -3.94 12.85 -12.27
N TYR A 45 -4.66 12.36 -11.26
CA TYR A 45 -5.79 11.45 -11.44
C TYR A 45 -6.87 12.05 -12.35
N GLY A 46 -7.17 13.34 -12.21
CA GLY A 46 -8.10 14.03 -13.13
C GLY A 46 -7.62 13.95 -14.59
N ARG A 47 -6.33 14.18 -14.85
CA ARG A 47 -5.73 14.03 -16.19
C ARG A 47 -5.79 12.59 -16.72
N LEU A 48 -5.59 11.61 -15.86
CA LEU A 48 -5.74 10.19 -16.22
C LEU A 48 -7.18 9.86 -16.61
N ALA A 49 -8.16 10.37 -15.87
CA ALA A 49 -9.58 10.18 -16.16
C ALA A 49 -9.98 10.81 -17.49
N ASP A 50 -9.48 12.02 -17.78
CA ASP A 50 -9.70 12.70 -19.05
C ASP A 50 -9.04 11.96 -20.23
N ALA A 51 -7.85 11.37 -19.99
CA ALA A 51 -7.11 10.62 -21.00
C ALA A 51 -7.72 9.26 -21.32
N CYS A 52 -8.30 8.60 -20.34
CA CYS A 52 -8.79 7.22 -20.41
C CYS A 52 -10.23 7.10 -19.90
N PRO A 53 -11.22 7.79 -20.53
CA PRO A 53 -12.61 7.82 -20.04
C PRO A 53 -13.27 6.43 -20.03
N ASP A 54 -12.81 5.52 -20.89
CA ASP A 54 -13.34 4.16 -20.99
C ASP A 54 -12.60 3.14 -20.10
N CYS A 55 -11.74 3.61 -19.20
CA CYS A 55 -10.93 2.75 -18.34
C CYS A 55 -11.31 2.93 -16.86
N GLN A 56 -11.12 1.86 -16.10
CA GLN A 56 -11.11 1.91 -14.66
C GLN A 56 -9.72 2.36 -14.18
N ILE A 57 -9.68 3.25 -13.20
CA ILE A 57 -8.44 3.77 -12.61
C ILE A 57 -8.45 3.45 -11.13
N TRP A 58 -7.63 2.50 -10.72
CA TRP A 58 -7.55 2.06 -9.33
C TRP A 58 -6.35 2.71 -8.64
N PRO A 59 -6.56 3.59 -7.67
CA PRO A 59 -5.47 4.26 -6.98
C PRO A 59 -4.86 3.40 -5.88
N GLN A 60 -3.57 3.58 -5.61
CA GLN A 60 -2.84 3.06 -4.46
C GLN A 60 -2.96 1.52 -4.31
N VAL A 61 -2.85 0.80 -5.43
CA VAL A 61 -2.99 -0.66 -5.45
C VAL A 61 -1.75 -1.33 -4.83
N PRO A 62 -1.90 -2.19 -3.81
CA PRO A 62 -0.78 -2.97 -3.29
C PRO A 62 -0.18 -3.88 -4.36
N ILE A 63 1.15 -3.95 -4.44
CA ILE A 63 1.81 -4.79 -5.46
C ILE A 63 1.45 -6.28 -5.28
N LEU A 64 1.23 -6.75 -4.06
CA LEU A 64 0.76 -8.11 -3.80
C LEU A 64 -0.67 -8.42 -4.32
N ALA A 65 -1.44 -7.42 -4.72
CA ALA A 65 -2.70 -7.64 -5.46
C ALA A 65 -2.46 -7.94 -6.95
N LEU A 66 -1.29 -7.58 -7.47
CA LEU A 66 -0.91 -7.73 -8.88
C LEU A 66 0.03 -8.91 -9.11
N VAL A 67 0.92 -9.20 -8.15
CA VAL A 67 1.93 -10.26 -8.27
C VAL A 67 1.97 -11.12 -7.00
N ARG A 68 2.43 -12.36 -7.14
CA ARG A 68 2.73 -13.22 -6.01
C ARG A 68 4.12 -13.84 -6.19
N PRO A 69 4.83 -14.17 -5.09
CA PRO A 69 6.09 -14.89 -5.19
C PRO A 69 5.92 -16.24 -5.91
N ASP A 70 6.75 -16.49 -6.92
CA ASP A 70 6.84 -17.79 -7.60
C ASP A 70 7.82 -18.69 -6.87
N ALA A 71 7.46 -19.07 -5.64
CA ALA A 71 8.23 -19.97 -4.80
C ALA A 71 7.28 -20.68 -3.83
N LYS A 72 7.66 -21.88 -3.38
CA LYS A 72 6.85 -22.66 -2.42
C LYS A 72 6.67 -21.87 -1.13
N THR A 73 5.42 -21.69 -0.71
CA THR A 73 5.05 -20.97 0.52
C THR A 73 5.81 -21.57 1.73
N GLY A 74 6.28 -20.68 2.61
CA GLY A 74 7.04 -21.03 3.81
C GLY A 74 8.55 -21.20 3.58
N THR A 75 9.03 -21.21 2.34
CA THR A 75 10.48 -21.25 2.06
C THR A 75 11.15 -19.90 2.25
N ARG A 76 12.47 -19.89 2.44
CA ARG A 76 13.27 -18.65 2.49
C ARG A 76 13.10 -17.81 1.21
N ALA A 77 13.08 -18.47 0.05
CA ALA A 77 12.88 -17.81 -1.24
C ALA A 77 11.53 -17.09 -1.31
N PHE A 78 10.45 -17.74 -0.87
CA PHE A 78 9.13 -17.12 -0.77
C PHE A 78 9.16 -15.86 0.11
N TRP A 79 9.72 -15.95 1.32
CA TRP A 79 9.72 -14.83 2.24
C TRP A 79 10.61 -13.66 1.79
N LEU A 80 11.71 -13.94 1.08
CA LEU A 80 12.53 -12.89 0.47
C LEU A 80 11.77 -12.14 -0.64
N ALA A 81 11.12 -12.88 -1.55
CA ALA A 81 10.32 -12.29 -2.62
C ALA A 81 9.10 -11.52 -2.06
N PHE A 82 8.39 -12.10 -1.09
CA PHE A 82 7.25 -11.45 -0.42
C PHE A 82 7.65 -10.12 0.22
N ARG A 83 8.70 -10.10 1.04
CA ARG A 83 9.18 -8.88 1.73
C ARG A 83 9.64 -7.79 0.77
N ALA A 84 10.08 -8.17 -0.42
CA ALA A 84 10.53 -7.19 -1.42
C ALA A 84 9.40 -6.28 -1.91
N VAL A 85 8.13 -6.72 -1.82
CA VAL A 85 6.97 -6.00 -2.37
C VAL A 85 5.82 -5.81 -1.37
N SER A 86 5.84 -6.46 -0.19
CA SER A 86 4.70 -6.51 0.73
C SER A 86 4.25 -5.15 1.28
N ASN A 87 5.17 -4.18 1.40
CA ASN A 87 4.88 -2.85 1.92
C ASN A 87 4.89 -1.77 0.82
N THR A 88 4.74 -2.20 -0.44
CA THR A 88 4.78 -1.30 -1.59
C THR A 88 3.44 -1.31 -2.32
N ARG A 89 3.13 -0.19 -2.95
CA ARG A 89 1.94 0.02 -3.76
C ARG A 89 2.33 0.79 -5.02
N VAL A 90 1.51 0.70 -6.04
CA VAL A 90 1.59 1.52 -7.25
C VAL A 90 0.59 2.66 -7.16
N ASP A 91 0.89 3.80 -7.78
CA ASP A 91 0.01 4.98 -7.69
C ASP A 91 -1.32 4.71 -8.37
N TRP A 92 -1.31 4.18 -9.59
CA TRP A 92 -2.54 3.77 -10.31
C TRP A 92 -2.34 2.52 -11.14
N VAL A 93 -3.40 1.75 -11.22
CA VAL A 93 -3.59 0.68 -12.20
C VAL A 93 -4.68 1.12 -13.16
N ILE A 94 -4.38 1.11 -14.45
CA ILE A 94 -5.34 1.37 -15.52
C ILE A 94 -5.83 0.03 -16.05
N ALA A 95 -7.12 -0.18 -16.01
CA ALA A 95 -7.74 -1.43 -16.45
C ALA A 95 -8.93 -1.17 -17.38
N ARG A 96 -9.27 -2.13 -18.21
CA ARG A 96 -10.50 -2.19 -19.00
C ARG A 96 -11.04 -3.59 -18.92
N ASP A 97 -12.34 -3.73 -18.66
CA ASP A 97 -13.00 -5.04 -18.48
C ASP A 97 -12.29 -5.93 -17.47
N MET A 98 -11.76 -5.32 -16.39
CA MET A 98 -10.95 -5.95 -15.33
C MET A 98 -9.55 -6.42 -15.78
N GLU A 99 -9.18 -6.25 -17.04
CA GLU A 99 -7.83 -6.53 -17.53
C GLU A 99 -6.91 -5.32 -17.35
N VAL A 100 -5.73 -5.55 -16.77
CA VAL A 100 -4.74 -4.50 -16.52
C VAL A 100 -4.05 -4.12 -17.82
N LEU A 101 -4.20 -2.86 -18.25
CA LEU A 101 -3.56 -2.30 -19.44
C LEU A 101 -2.19 -1.73 -19.11
N ALA A 102 -2.10 -0.96 -18.01
CA ALA A 102 -0.85 -0.35 -17.57
C ALA A 102 -0.87 -0.06 -16.07
N ILE A 103 0.33 0.04 -15.51
CA ILE A 103 0.60 0.59 -14.19
C ILE A 103 1.19 1.98 -14.40
N VAL A 104 0.64 2.98 -13.71
CA VAL A 104 1.08 4.38 -13.83
C VAL A 104 1.64 4.86 -12.51
N GLU A 105 2.80 5.50 -12.55
CA GLU A 105 3.52 6.08 -11.41
C GLU A 105 3.78 7.56 -11.65
N LEU A 106 3.65 8.38 -10.62
CA LEU A 106 3.94 9.81 -10.64
C LEU A 106 5.19 10.10 -9.82
N ASP A 107 6.31 10.24 -10.49
CA ASP A 107 7.61 10.42 -9.84
C ASP A 107 7.75 11.83 -9.26
N ASP A 108 7.96 11.91 -7.95
CA ASP A 108 8.38 13.13 -7.26
C ASP A 108 9.92 13.15 -7.12
N ARG A 109 10.51 14.34 -6.89
CA ARG A 109 11.98 14.52 -6.75
C ARG A 109 12.59 13.78 -5.56
N SER A 110 11.79 13.31 -4.62
CA SER A 110 12.23 12.62 -3.40
C SER A 110 12.38 11.09 -3.52
N HIS A 111 12.13 10.50 -4.71
CA HIS A 111 12.17 9.05 -4.91
C HIS A 111 13.60 8.48 -4.86
N ASP A 112 13.73 7.25 -4.31
CA ASP A 112 14.96 6.46 -4.34
C ASP A 112 15.02 5.64 -5.64
N PRO A 113 15.86 6.02 -6.63
CA PRO A 113 15.87 5.38 -7.96
C PRO A 113 16.16 3.88 -7.92
N ARG A 114 16.91 3.40 -6.91
CA ARG A 114 17.28 1.97 -6.81
C ARG A 114 16.11 1.10 -6.36
N LYS A 115 15.32 1.60 -5.40
CA LYS A 115 14.12 0.88 -4.92
C LYS A 115 13.05 0.85 -5.99
N ASP A 116 12.88 1.97 -6.69
CA ASP A 116 11.92 2.09 -7.78
C ASP A 116 12.27 1.18 -8.96
N ALA A 117 13.54 1.15 -9.37
CA ALA A 117 14.01 0.25 -10.44
C ALA A 117 13.76 -1.23 -10.12
N ARG A 118 13.98 -1.65 -8.87
CA ARG A 118 13.71 -3.04 -8.44
C ARG A 118 12.22 -3.37 -8.47
N ARG A 119 11.38 -2.45 -8.04
CA ARG A 119 9.91 -2.59 -8.08
C ARG A 119 9.41 -2.72 -9.51
N ASP A 120 9.87 -1.83 -10.38
CA ASP A 120 9.53 -1.86 -11.80
C ASP A 120 9.97 -3.15 -12.47
N GLN A 121 11.16 -3.66 -12.13
CA GLN A 121 11.66 -4.93 -12.65
C GLN A 121 10.73 -6.09 -12.29
N VAL A 122 10.24 -6.14 -11.03
CA VAL A 122 9.28 -7.17 -10.61
C VAL A 122 8.00 -7.09 -11.42
N LEU A 123 7.42 -5.90 -11.57
CA LEU A 123 6.17 -5.72 -12.32
C LEU A 123 6.34 -6.06 -13.80
N ARG A 124 7.42 -5.59 -14.43
CA ARG A 124 7.73 -5.89 -15.84
C ARG A 124 8.01 -7.37 -16.09
N SER A 125 8.68 -8.06 -15.15
CA SER A 125 8.92 -9.51 -15.26
C SER A 125 7.64 -10.34 -15.18
N CYS A 126 6.58 -9.79 -14.58
CA CYS A 126 5.24 -10.38 -14.58
C CYS A 126 4.37 -9.96 -15.77
N GLY A 127 4.96 -9.26 -16.76
CA GLY A 127 4.27 -8.85 -17.99
C GLY A 127 3.53 -7.52 -17.89
N TYR A 128 3.61 -6.80 -16.75
CA TYR A 128 2.95 -5.50 -16.63
C TYR A 128 3.72 -4.40 -17.34
N ARG A 129 2.99 -3.56 -18.06
CA ARG A 129 3.49 -2.29 -18.59
C ARG A 129 3.55 -1.27 -17.46
N VAL A 130 4.72 -0.68 -17.22
CA VAL A 130 4.92 0.37 -16.22
C VAL A 130 5.28 1.66 -16.93
N VAL A 131 4.45 2.68 -16.74
CA VAL A 131 4.58 4.03 -17.30
C VAL A 131 4.84 5.01 -16.18
N ARG A 132 5.88 5.83 -16.30
CA ARG A 132 6.24 6.84 -15.31
C ARG A 132 6.10 8.24 -15.86
N PHE A 133 5.49 9.12 -15.08
CA PHE A 133 5.39 10.54 -15.38
C PHE A 133 6.09 11.35 -14.30
N ALA A 134 6.93 12.28 -14.70
CA ALA A 134 7.55 13.19 -13.75
C ALA A 134 6.51 14.22 -13.25
N SER A 135 6.39 14.38 -11.94
CA SER A 135 5.37 15.24 -11.33
C SER A 135 5.47 16.72 -11.72
N HIS A 136 6.68 17.18 -12.10
CA HIS A 136 6.91 18.55 -12.58
C HIS A 136 6.56 18.74 -14.07
N ARG A 137 6.42 17.66 -14.85
CA ARG A 137 5.94 17.70 -16.22
C ARG A 137 4.44 17.45 -16.22
N ARG A 138 3.71 18.33 -16.89
CA ARG A 138 2.25 18.22 -16.99
C ARG A 138 1.86 17.74 -18.39
N PRO A 139 1.92 16.42 -18.67
CA PRO A 139 1.57 15.88 -19.96
C PRO A 139 0.10 16.18 -20.28
N THR A 140 -0.20 16.35 -21.57
CA THR A 140 -1.56 16.50 -22.05
C THR A 140 -2.31 15.17 -21.93
N PRO A 141 -3.67 15.15 -21.86
CA PRO A 141 -4.44 13.92 -21.88
C PRO A 141 -4.09 13.01 -23.06
N GLN A 142 -3.84 13.58 -24.25
CA GLN A 142 -3.42 12.79 -25.42
C GLN A 142 -2.07 12.09 -25.19
N GLN A 143 -1.06 12.81 -24.66
CA GLN A 143 0.25 12.21 -24.34
C GLN A 143 0.15 11.09 -23.30
N ILE A 144 -0.74 11.27 -22.31
CA ILE A 144 -1.02 10.22 -21.31
C ILE A 144 -1.66 9.01 -21.98
N ARG A 145 -2.70 9.24 -22.81
CA ARG A 145 -3.41 8.17 -23.52
C ARG A 145 -2.46 7.35 -24.40
N ASP A 146 -1.63 8.02 -25.20
CA ASP A 146 -0.66 7.37 -26.07
C ASP A 146 0.35 6.54 -25.25
N ALA A 147 0.83 7.09 -24.13
CA ALA A 147 1.76 6.37 -23.25
C ALA A 147 1.14 5.17 -22.54
N VAL A 148 -0.14 5.19 -22.22
CA VAL A 148 -0.83 4.17 -21.41
C VAL A 148 -1.45 3.09 -22.29
N LEU A 149 -1.98 3.43 -23.48
CA LEU A 149 -2.76 2.52 -24.33
C LEU A 149 -2.04 2.01 -25.59
N SER A 150 -0.81 2.50 -25.87
CA SER A 150 0.00 2.08 -27.05
C SER A 150 0.67 0.70 -26.88
#